data_832a14dfa13e97c54ac48177508cbed5
#
_entry.id   832a14dfa13e97c54ac48177508cbed5
#
_cell.length_a   1.000
_cell.length_b   1.000
_cell.length_c   1.000
_cell.angle_alpha   90.00
_cell.angle_beta   90.00
_cell.angle_gamma   90.00
#
_symmetry.space_group_name_H-M   'P 1'
#
loop_
_entity.id
_entity.type
_entity.pdbx_description
1 polymer ?
#
loop_
_entity_poly.entity_id
_entity_poly.type
_entity_poly.pdbx_seq_one_letter_code
_entity_poly.pdbx_strand_id
1 'polypeptide(L)'
;MTYSTRYKKAQAAYAMQSIPEGGGCRRRLRGCALVLAMVAGMGPVQASNLLPVPSGQPVELSDVLLDTNPGELWLRFRFIAPKIGSTVGRITYDIAVVDMEHLCETLAVPYVAQHKLQPVRVVISFSDRPLEFGTSDSDATQFFEAYRLEQSQCIWEGL
;
A
#
# COMPACT_ATOMS: atom_id res chain seq x y z
N MET A 1 0.81 12.52 -22.68
CA MET A 1 1.09 11.06 -22.79
C MET A 1 2.46 10.64 -22.22
N THR A 2 2.95 11.23 -21.11
CA THR A 2 4.31 10.95 -20.60
C THR A 2 4.37 10.67 -19.07
N TYR A 3 3.24 10.57 -18.41
CA TYR A 3 3.16 10.35 -16.96
C TYR A 3 3.23 8.87 -16.54
N SER A 4 2.79 7.94 -17.40
CA SER A 4 2.71 6.50 -17.08
C SER A 4 4.07 5.79 -16.96
N THR A 5 5.11 6.32 -17.60
CA THR A 5 6.42 5.63 -17.68
C THR A 5 7.31 5.89 -16.45
N ARG A 6 7.12 7.00 -15.75
CA ARG A 6 7.88 7.31 -14.52
C ARG A 6 7.34 6.53 -13.30
N TYR A 7 6.07 6.23 -13.29
CA TYR A 7 5.41 5.51 -12.22
C TYR A 7 5.87 4.04 -12.09
N LYS A 8 6.00 3.34 -13.22
CA LYS A 8 6.52 1.95 -13.23
C LYS A 8 7.96 1.83 -12.71
N LYS A 9 8.76 2.89 -12.83
CA LYS A 9 10.14 2.91 -12.33
C LYS A 9 10.23 3.05 -10.80
N ALA A 10 9.28 3.71 -10.17
CA ALA A 10 9.25 3.87 -8.71
C ALA A 10 8.83 2.57 -8.00
N GLN A 11 7.90 1.81 -8.56
CA GLN A 11 7.51 0.50 -8.01
C GLN A 11 8.62 -0.55 -8.12
N ALA A 12 9.41 -0.52 -9.19
CA ALA A 12 10.54 -1.45 -9.37
C ALA A 12 11.67 -1.20 -8.36
N ALA A 13 11.85 0.03 -7.89
CA ALA A 13 12.88 0.37 -6.90
C ALA A 13 12.53 -0.12 -5.48
N TYR A 14 11.24 -0.18 -5.13
CA TYR A 14 10.81 -0.65 -3.81
C TYR A 14 10.90 -2.18 -3.66
N ALA A 15 10.75 -2.94 -4.75
CA ALA A 15 10.83 -4.40 -4.76
C ALA A 15 12.26 -4.96 -4.69
N MET A 16 13.30 -4.13 -4.79
CA MET A 16 14.68 -4.57 -4.99
C MET A 16 15.56 -4.56 -3.73
N GLN A 17 15.01 -4.24 -2.54
CA GLN A 17 15.81 -4.05 -1.31
C GLN A 17 15.78 -5.19 -0.29
N SER A 18 15.34 -6.40 -0.63
CA SER A 18 15.33 -7.52 0.31
C SER A 18 15.80 -8.84 -0.30
N ILE A 19 17.09 -8.93 -0.69
CA ILE A 19 17.74 -10.21 -0.95
C ILE A 19 18.99 -10.27 -0.07
N PRO A 20 19.05 -11.11 0.97
CA PRO A 20 20.31 -11.42 1.64
C PRO A 20 21.11 -12.43 0.81
N GLU A 21 22.33 -12.07 0.48
CA GLU A 21 23.29 -12.97 -0.15
C GLU A 21 23.76 -14.05 0.85
N GLY A 22 23.34 -15.29 0.61
CA GLY A 22 23.81 -16.45 1.34
C GLY A 22 25.06 -17.06 0.71
N GLY A 23 26.18 -16.97 1.42
CA GLY A 23 27.49 -17.45 1.01
C GLY A 23 27.60 -18.95 0.79
N GLY A 24 28.38 -19.30 -0.22
CA GLY A 24 28.67 -20.68 -0.58
C GLY A 24 29.61 -21.38 0.39
N CYS A 25 29.34 -22.67 0.64
CA CYS A 25 30.31 -23.58 1.24
C CYS A 25 30.44 -24.85 0.37
N ARG A 26 31.56 -24.93 -0.31
CA ARG A 26 31.97 -26.17 -1.01
C ARG A 26 32.53 -27.16 0.02
N ARG A 27 31.89 -28.34 0.16
CA ARG A 27 32.57 -29.53 0.67
C ARG A 27 32.14 -30.78 -0.09
N ARG A 28 33.12 -31.41 -0.69
CA ARG A 28 33.03 -32.76 -1.28
C ARG A 28 32.93 -33.79 -0.15
N LEU A 29 32.02 -34.76 -0.28
CA LEU A 29 32.23 -36.12 0.27
C LEU A 29 31.31 -37.11 -0.47
N ARG A 30 31.96 -38.23 -0.85
CA ARG A 30 31.38 -39.40 -1.50
C ARG A 30 30.61 -40.21 -0.47
N GLY A 31 29.44 -40.74 -0.84
CA GLY A 31 28.74 -41.73 -0.02
C GLY A 31 27.32 -41.95 -0.53
N CYS A 32 27.10 -43.14 -1.20
CA CYS A 32 25.77 -43.61 -1.59
C CYS A 32 24.90 -43.90 -0.35
N ALA A 33 23.71 -43.31 -0.32
CA ALA A 33 22.55 -43.89 0.39
C ALA A 33 21.29 -43.32 -0.28
N LEU A 34 20.50 -44.22 -0.87
CA LEU A 34 19.15 -43.95 -1.36
C LEU A 34 18.26 -43.61 -0.16
N VAL A 35 17.97 -42.34 0.05
CA VAL A 35 16.90 -41.90 0.93
C VAL A 35 15.83 -41.28 0.06
N LEU A 36 14.69 -41.96 0.01
CA LEU A 36 13.47 -41.48 -0.61
C LEU A 36 12.98 -40.27 0.22
N ALA A 37 13.39 -39.03 -0.17
CA ALA A 37 12.88 -37.81 0.45
C ALA A 37 11.49 -37.52 -0.12
N MET A 38 10.47 -37.70 0.72
CA MET A 38 9.16 -37.09 0.49
C MET A 38 9.36 -35.57 0.48
N VAL A 39 9.40 -34.97 -0.71
CA VAL A 39 9.33 -33.53 -0.87
C VAL A 39 7.88 -33.13 -0.61
N ALA A 40 7.59 -32.76 0.64
CA ALA A 40 6.37 -32.03 0.97
C ALA A 40 6.41 -30.72 0.16
N GLY A 41 5.50 -30.58 -0.81
CA GLY A 41 5.36 -29.40 -1.62
C GLY A 41 5.01 -28.20 -0.77
N MET A 42 6.00 -27.39 -0.39
CA MET A 42 5.79 -26.03 0.10
C MET A 42 5.37 -25.21 -1.12
N GLY A 43 4.04 -25.00 -1.26
CA GLY A 43 3.53 -24.05 -2.21
C GLY A 43 4.10 -22.64 -1.92
N PRO A 44 4.22 -21.76 -2.92
CA PRO A 44 4.69 -20.41 -2.71
C PRO A 44 3.73 -19.71 -1.72
N VAL A 45 4.25 -19.29 -0.58
CA VAL A 45 3.56 -18.35 0.30
C VAL A 45 3.56 -17.02 -0.45
N GLN A 46 2.43 -16.68 -1.05
CA GLN A 46 2.22 -15.33 -1.59
C GLN A 46 2.21 -14.38 -0.39
N ALA A 47 3.26 -13.57 -0.28
CA ALA A 47 3.25 -12.46 0.65
C ALA A 47 2.12 -11.53 0.21
N SER A 48 1.07 -11.44 1.03
CA SER A 48 0.01 -10.46 0.84
C SER A 48 0.60 -9.08 1.08
N ASN A 49 0.45 -8.16 0.11
CA ASN A 49 0.84 -6.75 0.25
C ASN A 49 -0.11 -5.98 1.17
N LEU A 50 -0.67 -6.66 2.16
CA LEU A 50 -1.60 -6.09 3.11
C LEU A 50 -0.85 -5.20 4.09
N LEU A 51 -1.36 -4.00 4.27
CA LEU A 51 -0.86 -3.04 5.24
C LEU A 51 -1.55 -3.25 6.59
N PRO A 52 -0.79 -3.27 7.70
CA PRO A 52 -1.39 -3.35 9.02
C PRO A 52 -2.11 -2.04 9.34
N VAL A 53 -3.36 -2.15 9.81
CA VAL A 53 -4.17 -1.01 10.26
C VAL A 53 -4.84 -1.34 11.60
N PRO A 54 -5.20 -0.34 12.42
CA PRO A 54 -5.78 -0.54 13.76
C PRO A 54 -7.01 -1.44 13.80
N SER A 55 -7.90 -1.36 12.81
CA SER A 55 -9.08 -2.21 12.75
C SER A 55 -8.80 -3.68 12.42
N GLY A 56 -7.59 -3.98 11.93
CA GLY A 56 -7.22 -5.31 11.44
C GLY A 56 -7.91 -5.72 10.15
N GLN A 57 -8.59 -4.79 9.43
CA GLN A 57 -9.14 -5.10 8.12
C GLN A 57 -8.04 -5.28 7.07
N PRO A 58 -8.27 -6.07 6.00
CA PRO A 58 -7.34 -6.15 4.89
C PRO A 58 -7.35 -4.81 4.12
N VAL A 59 -6.17 -4.17 4.04
CA VAL A 59 -5.98 -2.94 3.28
C VAL A 59 -4.77 -3.12 2.37
N GLU A 60 -4.91 -2.81 1.09
CA GLU A 60 -3.86 -2.89 0.09
C GLU A 60 -3.68 -1.54 -0.59
N LEU A 61 -2.43 -1.09 -0.77
CA LEU A 61 -2.14 0.11 -1.54
C LEU A 61 -2.33 -0.17 -3.03
N SER A 62 -3.29 0.53 -3.65
CA SER A 62 -3.55 0.46 -5.09
C SER A 62 -2.67 1.43 -5.88
N ASP A 63 -2.70 2.71 -5.48
CA ASP A 63 -2.03 3.78 -6.22
C ASP A 63 -1.51 4.89 -5.32
N VAL A 64 -0.44 5.56 -5.77
CA VAL A 64 0.00 6.86 -5.25
C VAL A 64 0.03 7.84 -6.41
N LEU A 65 -0.78 8.88 -6.36
CA LEU A 65 -0.94 9.85 -7.43
C LEU A 65 -0.47 11.25 -6.98
N LEU A 66 0.31 11.89 -7.85
CA LEU A 66 0.60 13.32 -7.73
C LEU A 66 -0.41 14.06 -8.59
N ASP A 67 -1.33 14.76 -7.96
CA ASP A 67 -2.43 15.47 -8.59
C ASP A 67 -2.20 16.99 -8.49
N THR A 68 -2.11 17.65 -9.63
CA THR A 68 -1.94 19.10 -9.71
C THR A 68 -3.17 19.80 -10.29
N ASN A 69 -4.25 19.08 -10.54
CA ASN A 69 -5.49 19.65 -11.11
C ASN A 69 -6.12 20.74 -10.23
N PRO A 70 -6.03 20.69 -8.88
CA PRO A 70 -6.52 21.76 -8.03
C PRO A 70 -5.72 23.10 -8.14
N GLY A 71 -4.62 23.11 -8.93
CA GLY A 71 -3.71 24.25 -9.03
C GLY A 71 -2.54 24.22 -8.04
N GLU A 72 -2.50 23.22 -7.19
CA GLU A 72 -1.46 22.95 -6.19
C GLU A 72 -1.19 21.45 -6.11
N LEU A 73 -0.06 21.04 -5.52
CA LEU A 73 0.28 19.61 -5.43
C LEU A 73 -0.50 18.93 -4.33
N TRP A 74 -1.39 18.02 -4.73
CA TRP A 74 -2.05 17.07 -3.86
C TRP A 74 -1.43 15.68 -4.05
N LEU A 75 -1.13 15.00 -2.96
CA LEU A 75 -0.63 13.63 -2.97
C LEU A 75 -1.75 12.70 -2.52
N ARG A 76 -2.18 11.80 -3.42
CA ARG A 76 -3.30 10.90 -3.17
C ARG A 76 -2.81 9.47 -3.01
N PHE A 77 -3.06 8.88 -1.85
CA PHE A 77 -2.88 7.45 -1.57
C PHE A 77 -4.23 6.76 -1.70
N ARG A 78 -4.31 5.79 -2.58
CA ARG A 78 -5.54 5.05 -2.85
C ARG A 78 -5.37 3.61 -2.41
N PHE A 79 -6.31 3.13 -1.60
CA PHE A 79 -6.27 1.79 -1.02
C PHE A 79 -7.54 1.02 -1.36
N ILE A 80 -7.38 -0.31 -1.49
CA ILE A 80 -8.49 -1.25 -1.55
C ILE A 80 -8.72 -1.79 -0.14
N ALA A 81 -9.94 -1.61 0.37
CA ALA A 81 -10.39 -2.01 1.70
C ALA A 81 -11.76 -2.70 1.60
N PRO A 82 -11.83 -3.98 1.18
CA PRO A 82 -13.10 -4.63 0.82
C PRO A 82 -14.15 -4.65 1.93
N LYS A 83 -13.75 -4.56 3.19
CA LYS A 83 -14.68 -4.61 4.32
C LYS A 83 -15.53 -3.35 4.50
N ILE A 84 -15.17 -2.22 3.89
CA ILE A 84 -16.02 -1.02 3.97
C ILE A 84 -17.32 -1.17 3.18
N GLY A 85 -17.33 -1.98 2.11
CA GLY A 85 -18.52 -2.32 1.31
C GLY A 85 -19.24 -3.60 1.74
N SER A 86 -18.69 -4.33 2.73
CA SER A 86 -19.25 -5.61 3.16
C SER A 86 -20.58 -5.48 3.87
N THR A 87 -21.47 -6.47 3.69
CA THR A 87 -22.72 -6.58 4.46
C THR A 87 -22.52 -7.26 5.80
N VAL A 88 -21.49 -8.10 5.94
CA VAL A 88 -21.14 -8.84 7.15
C VAL A 88 -19.79 -8.38 7.68
N GLY A 89 -19.72 -7.99 8.94
CA GLY A 89 -18.51 -7.47 9.57
C GLY A 89 -18.01 -6.17 8.91
N ARG A 90 -18.95 -5.33 8.51
CA ARG A 90 -18.67 -4.06 7.83
C ARG A 90 -17.83 -3.13 8.71
N ILE A 91 -16.80 -2.56 8.12
CA ILE A 91 -16.07 -1.44 8.69
C ILE A 91 -16.84 -0.15 8.37
N THR A 92 -17.29 0.52 9.42
CA THR A 92 -17.98 1.82 9.29
C THR A 92 -16.96 2.93 9.02
N TYR A 93 -17.45 4.09 8.59
CA TYR A 93 -16.61 5.26 8.37
C TYR A 93 -15.81 5.65 9.63
N ASP A 94 -16.44 5.66 10.80
CA ASP A 94 -15.78 6.03 12.07
C ASP A 94 -14.59 5.11 12.42
N ILE A 95 -14.66 3.83 12.05
CA ILE A 95 -13.54 2.89 12.22
C ILE A 95 -12.50 3.12 11.14
N ALA A 96 -12.92 3.33 9.89
CA ALA A 96 -12.02 3.53 8.75
C ALA A 96 -11.20 4.82 8.87
N VAL A 97 -11.76 5.89 9.49
CA VAL A 97 -11.02 7.14 9.74
C VAL A 97 -9.76 6.91 10.57
N VAL A 98 -9.83 6.07 11.60
CA VAL A 98 -8.67 5.73 12.44
C VAL A 98 -7.60 4.99 11.64
N ASP A 99 -8.03 4.09 10.74
CA ASP A 99 -7.11 3.40 9.84
C ASP A 99 -6.47 4.36 8.82
N MET A 100 -7.24 5.30 8.28
CA MET A 100 -6.74 6.29 7.31
C MET A 100 -5.75 7.26 7.95
N GLU A 101 -6.00 7.72 9.17
CA GLU A 101 -5.05 8.53 9.94
C GLU A 101 -3.75 7.77 10.19
N HIS A 102 -3.85 6.51 10.63
CA HIS A 102 -2.69 5.63 10.83
C HIS A 102 -1.86 5.48 9.56
N LEU A 103 -2.50 5.28 8.39
CA LEU A 103 -1.80 5.17 7.10
C LEU A 103 -1.19 6.51 6.65
N CYS A 104 -1.83 7.63 6.97
CA CYS A 104 -1.23 8.93 6.74
C CYS A 104 0.11 9.04 7.49
N GLU A 105 0.13 8.73 8.79
CA GLU A 105 1.33 8.85 9.61
C GLU A 105 2.41 7.81 9.27
N THR A 106 2.02 6.55 9.08
CA THR A 106 2.97 5.44 8.92
C THR A 106 3.43 5.21 7.49
N LEU A 107 2.68 5.68 6.50
CA LEU A 107 3.01 5.51 5.09
C LEU A 107 3.22 6.84 4.36
N ALA A 108 2.26 7.78 4.44
CA ALA A 108 2.34 9.00 3.64
C ALA A 108 3.44 9.94 4.11
N VAL A 109 3.61 10.15 5.43
CA VAL A 109 4.67 10.98 5.99
C VAL A 109 6.07 10.49 5.59
N PRO A 110 6.44 9.20 5.79
CA PRO A 110 7.72 8.67 5.32
C PRO A 110 7.90 8.76 3.80
N TYR A 111 6.84 8.52 3.03
CA TYR A 111 6.87 8.62 1.57
C TYR A 111 7.21 10.03 1.11
N VAL A 112 6.56 11.04 1.67
CA VAL A 112 6.82 12.46 1.37
C VAL A 112 8.27 12.83 1.69
N ALA A 113 8.78 12.41 2.85
CA ALA A 113 10.15 12.67 3.26
C ALA A 113 11.17 11.98 2.33
N GLN A 114 10.97 10.71 2.01
CA GLN A 114 11.85 9.93 1.13
C GLN A 114 11.94 10.51 -0.28
N HIS A 115 10.80 10.95 -0.82
CA HIS A 115 10.72 11.51 -2.19
C HIS A 115 10.94 13.02 -2.24
N LYS A 116 11.19 13.68 -1.08
CA LYS A 116 11.39 15.13 -0.95
C LYS A 116 10.25 15.93 -1.60
N LEU A 117 9.03 15.45 -1.42
CA LEU A 117 7.83 16.11 -1.92
C LEU A 117 7.39 17.21 -0.95
N GLN A 118 6.65 18.19 -1.47
CA GLN A 118 6.02 19.24 -0.69
C GLN A 118 4.54 19.37 -1.09
N PRO A 119 3.71 18.37 -0.79
CA PRO A 119 2.30 18.46 -1.09
C PRO A 119 1.64 19.46 -0.14
N VAL A 120 0.73 20.27 -0.70
CA VAL A 120 -0.13 21.13 0.11
C VAL A 120 -1.15 20.26 0.86
N ARG A 121 -1.56 19.16 0.25
CA ARG A 121 -2.54 18.23 0.83
C ARG A 121 -2.18 16.77 0.53
N VAL A 122 -2.39 15.92 1.52
CA VAL A 122 -2.37 14.46 1.40
C VAL A 122 -3.79 13.96 1.50
N VAL A 123 -4.23 13.15 0.54
CA VAL A 123 -5.55 12.51 0.56
C VAL A 123 -5.36 11.01 0.72
N ILE A 124 -5.99 10.43 1.71
CA ILE A 124 -6.10 9.00 1.91
C ILE A 124 -7.51 8.57 1.48
N SER A 125 -7.60 7.60 0.60
CA SER A 125 -8.88 7.09 0.14
C SER A 125 -8.96 5.57 0.22
N PHE A 126 -10.08 5.07 0.76
CA PHE A 126 -10.45 3.67 0.74
C PHE A 126 -11.54 3.43 -0.29
N SER A 127 -11.42 2.35 -1.05
CA SER A 127 -12.48 1.82 -1.92
C SER A 127 -12.68 0.34 -1.62
N ASP A 128 -13.93 -0.15 -1.68
CA ASP A 128 -14.22 -1.57 -1.48
C ASP A 128 -13.74 -2.46 -2.64
N ARG A 129 -13.43 -1.85 -3.78
CA ARG A 129 -12.95 -2.50 -4.99
C ARG A 129 -12.03 -1.60 -5.81
N PRO A 130 -11.26 -2.15 -6.77
CA PRO A 130 -10.47 -1.33 -7.68
C PRO A 130 -11.36 -0.43 -8.55
N LEU A 131 -11.00 0.85 -8.59
CA LEU A 131 -11.65 1.86 -9.44
C LEU A 131 -10.58 2.67 -10.16
N GLU A 132 -10.86 3.10 -11.39
CA GLU A 132 -9.99 4.05 -12.07
C GLU A 132 -10.10 5.44 -11.44
N PHE A 133 -9.00 6.19 -11.45
CA PHE A 133 -9.01 7.55 -10.92
C PHE A 133 -9.89 8.47 -11.78
N GLY A 134 -10.77 9.22 -11.12
CA GLY A 134 -11.70 10.14 -11.78
C GLY A 134 -12.96 9.48 -12.33
N THR A 135 -13.14 8.18 -12.13
CA THR A 135 -14.40 7.51 -12.43
C THR A 135 -15.33 7.47 -11.24
N SER A 136 -16.63 7.39 -11.50
CA SER A 136 -17.66 7.22 -10.49
C SER A 136 -18.38 5.90 -10.70
N ASP A 137 -18.51 5.11 -9.63
CA ASP A 137 -19.29 3.88 -9.57
C ASP A 137 -20.26 3.97 -8.40
N SER A 138 -21.57 3.99 -8.69
CA SER A 138 -22.61 4.11 -7.69
C SER A 138 -22.71 2.91 -6.75
N ASP A 139 -22.20 1.76 -7.17
CA ASP A 139 -22.22 0.51 -6.41
C ASP A 139 -20.98 0.33 -5.52
N ALA A 140 -19.97 1.19 -5.68
CA ALA A 140 -18.78 1.17 -4.87
C ALA A 140 -18.92 2.01 -3.61
N THR A 141 -18.44 1.48 -2.49
CA THR A 141 -18.28 2.25 -1.26
C THR A 141 -16.89 2.88 -1.26
N GLN A 142 -16.82 4.19 -1.04
CA GLN A 142 -15.58 4.93 -0.93
C GLN A 142 -15.60 5.85 0.29
N PHE A 143 -14.44 5.94 0.97
CA PHE A 143 -14.19 6.90 2.04
C PHE A 143 -12.96 7.71 1.71
N PHE A 144 -12.97 8.99 2.10
CA PHE A 144 -11.89 9.94 1.82
C PHE A 144 -11.60 10.76 3.06
N GLU A 145 -10.30 10.97 3.32
CA GLU A 145 -9.81 11.91 4.30
C GLU A 145 -8.68 12.76 3.73
N ALA A 146 -8.66 14.02 4.13
CA ALA A 146 -7.62 14.95 3.72
C ALA A 146 -6.84 15.46 4.92
N TYR A 147 -5.53 15.54 4.73
CA TYR A 147 -4.57 15.96 5.75
C TYR A 147 -3.60 16.98 5.19
N ARG A 148 -3.20 17.91 6.05
CA ARG A 148 -2.02 18.73 5.86
C ARG A 148 -0.87 18.16 6.68
N LEU A 149 0.34 18.19 6.14
CA LEU A 149 1.51 17.73 6.89
C LEU A 149 2.16 18.90 7.61
N GLU A 150 2.20 18.83 8.92
CA GLU A 150 2.91 19.77 9.77
C GLU A 150 3.88 19.04 10.70
N GLN A 151 5.15 19.40 10.66
CA GLN A 151 6.19 18.81 11.53
C GLN A 151 6.19 17.27 11.50
N SER A 152 5.95 16.67 10.31
CA SER A 152 5.83 15.22 10.11
C SER A 152 4.63 14.57 10.82
N GLN A 153 3.57 15.33 11.04
CA GLN A 153 2.29 14.87 11.57
C GLN A 153 1.18 15.11 10.55
N CYS A 154 0.18 14.26 10.55
CA CYS A 154 -1.01 14.40 9.73
C CYS A 154 -2.06 15.22 10.49
N ILE A 155 -2.32 16.43 10.04
CA ILE A 155 -3.35 17.31 10.60
C ILE A 155 -4.59 17.21 9.72
N TRP A 156 -5.66 16.72 10.28
CA TRP A 156 -6.93 16.56 9.56
C TRP A 156 -7.51 17.90 9.13
N GLU A 157 -7.97 18.00 7.89
CA GLU A 157 -8.53 19.25 7.33
C GLU A 157 -10.00 19.13 6.90
N GLY A 158 -10.54 17.91 6.85
CA GLY A 158 -11.84 17.69 6.23
C GLY A 158 -11.81 17.85 4.70
N LEU A 159 -12.85 17.40 4.03
CA LEU A 159 -13.08 17.57 2.58
C LEU A 159 -14.33 18.42 2.35
#